data_313948d4c4d49a707f364a8cd7053599
#
_entry.id   313948d4c4d49a707f364a8cd7053599
#
_cell.length_a   1.000
_cell.length_b   1.000
_cell.length_c   1.000
_cell.angle_alpha   90.00
_cell.angle_beta   90.00
_cell.angle_gamma   90.00
#
_symmetry.space_group_name_H-M   'P 1'
#
loop_
_entity.id
_entity.type
_entity.pdbx_description
1 polymer ?
#
loop_
_entity_poly.entity_id
_entity_poly.type
_entity_poly.pdbx_seq_one_letter_code
_entity_poly.pdbx_strand_id
1 'polypeptide(L)'
;MQGSLNTFKMADEKKQPKQGQINIELDEQVAQGTYSNLAIINHSVSEFVVDFVNIMPGTPKSKVKSRIILTPQHAKRLVKALSENVKRFENVHGTIKDYDQPQMPINFGPTGQA
;
A
#
# COMPACT_ATOMS: atom_id res chain seq x y z
N MET A 1 17.56 14.04 -12.99
CA MET A 1 17.14 13.87 -13.22
C MET A 1 16.54 14.14 -13.27
N GLN A 2 16.38 14.13 -13.52
CA GLN A 2 15.73 14.31 -13.54
C GLN A 2 15.25 13.65 -13.27
N GLY A 3 15.36 13.27 -13.04
CA GLY A 3 14.89 12.80 -12.72
C GLY A 3 14.58 12.02 -12.58
N SER A 4 14.48 11.58 -12.45
CA SER A 4 14.11 10.94 -12.48
C SER A 4 13.57 10.45 -12.38
N LEU A 5 13.37 10.29 -12.21
CA LEU A 5 12.74 9.88 -12.52
C LEU A 5 12.09 10.07 -13.24
N ASN A 6 11.95 10.26 -13.56
CA ASN A 6 11.28 10.47 -14.34
C ASN A 6 11.45 10.27 -15.61
N THR A 7 12.12 9.83 -15.97
CA THR A 7 12.42 9.58 -17.31
C THR A 7 11.43 8.77 -18.01
N PHE A 8 10.86 7.80 -17.36
CA PHE A 8 9.97 6.93 -18.08
C PHE A 8 8.74 7.62 -18.57
N LYS A 9 8.48 8.77 -18.15
CA LYS A 9 7.30 9.41 -18.62
C LYS A 9 7.51 10.30 -19.81
N MET A 10 8.70 10.54 -20.19
CA MET A 10 8.92 11.47 -21.23
C MET A 10 8.51 11.06 -22.56
N ALA A 11 8.78 9.87 -22.95
CA ALA A 11 8.41 9.44 -24.28
C ALA A 11 6.92 9.30 -24.39
N ASP A 12 6.29 8.91 -23.31
CA ASP A 12 4.88 8.65 -23.40
C ASP A 12 4.03 9.86 -23.39
N GLU A 13 4.52 10.91 -22.86
CA GLU A 13 3.71 12.09 -22.73
C GLU A 13 3.33 12.70 -24.04
N LYS A 14 4.08 12.44 -25.05
CA LYS A 14 3.80 13.01 -26.32
C LYS A 14 2.88 12.24 -27.17
N LYS A 15 2.52 11.06 -26.76
CA LYS A 15 1.65 10.22 -27.53
C LYS A 15 0.28 10.19 -26.95
N GLN A 16 -0.69 10.07 -27.83
CA GLN A 16 -2.04 9.85 -27.38
C GLN A 16 -2.14 8.43 -26.88
N PRO A 17 -2.77 8.20 -25.76
CA PRO A 17 -2.94 6.83 -25.29
C PRO A 17 -3.85 6.08 -26.25
N LYS A 18 -3.53 4.85 -26.48
CA LYS A 18 -4.40 4.00 -27.24
C LYS A 18 -5.59 3.63 -26.41
N GLN A 19 -6.65 3.23 -27.06
CA GLN A 19 -7.80 2.79 -26.35
C GLN A 19 -7.44 1.66 -25.42
N GLY A 20 -7.80 1.74 -24.19
CA GLY A 20 -7.47 0.75 -23.20
C GLY A 20 -6.16 0.96 -22.47
N GLN A 21 -5.40 1.93 -22.90
CA GLN A 21 -4.14 2.21 -22.22
C GLN A 21 -4.34 3.26 -21.16
N ILE A 22 -3.56 3.13 -20.09
CA ILE A 22 -3.61 4.05 -18.98
C ILE A 22 -2.22 4.63 -18.79
N ASN A 23 -2.13 5.94 -18.72
CA ASN A 23 -0.89 6.60 -18.43
C ASN A 23 -0.85 6.88 -16.93
N ILE A 24 0.20 6.40 -16.30
CA ILE A 24 0.32 6.50 -14.86
C ILE A 24 1.50 7.40 -14.52
N GLU A 25 1.25 8.38 -13.69
CA GLU A 25 2.29 9.31 -13.27
C GLU A 25 2.61 9.07 -11.81
N LEU A 26 3.87 9.24 -11.46
CA LEU A 26 4.31 9.11 -10.08
C LEU A 26 4.87 10.47 -9.65
N ASP A 27 4.12 11.14 -8.82
CA ASP A 27 4.53 12.43 -8.28
C ASP A 27 5.74 12.26 -7.39
N GLU A 28 6.62 13.26 -7.38
CA GLU A 28 7.86 13.17 -6.62
C GLU A 28 7.64 12.94 -5.15
N GLN A 29 6.66 13.59 -4.59
CA GLN A 29 6.40 13.42 -3.16
C GLN A 29 5.89 12.02 -2.87
N VAL A 30 5.04 11.51 -3.72
CA VAL A 30 4.49 10.16 -3.54
C VAL A 30 5.59 9.13 -3.77
N ALA A 31 6.52 9.42 -4.66
CA ALA A 31 7.60 8.48 -4.97
C ALA A 31 8.52 8.22 -3.77
N GLN A 32 8.55 9.13 -2.81
CA GLN A 32 9.36 8.91 -1.62
C GLN A 32 8.82 7.76 -0.78
N GLY A 33 7.55 7.49 -0.90
CA GLY A 33 6.95 6.37 -0.19
C GLY A 33 6.63 6.68 1.26
N THR A 34 5.85 5.82 1.86
CA THR A 34 5.50 5.92 3.26
C THR A 34 5.77 4.57 3.89
N TYR A 35 6.59 4.56 4.93
CA TYR A 35 6.90 3.33 5.61
C TYR A 35 5.73 2.91 6.51
N SER A 36 5.42 1.63 6.50
CA SER A 36 4.37 1.09 7.34
C SER A 36 4.76 -0.30 7.81
N ASN A 37 4.48 -0.60 9.04
CA ASN A 37 4.71 -1.94 9.57
C ASN A 37 3.46 -2.56 10.16
N LEU A 38 2.30 -1.94 9.94
CA LEU A 38 1.02 -2.51 10.35
C LEU A 38 -0.04 -2.02 9.40
N ALA A 39 -0.93 -2.91 9.00
CA ALA A 39 -2.10 -2.51 8.23
C ALA A 39 -3.34 -2.99 8.97
N ILE A 40 -4.28 -2.09 9.17
CA ILE A 40 -5.55 -2.41 9.79
C ILE A 40 -6.61 -2.33 8.70
N ILE A 41 -7.37 -3.40 8.54
CA ILE A 41 -8.27 -3.49 7.41
C ILE A 41 -9.68 -3.71 7.90
N ASN A 42 -10.58 -2.87 7.41
CA ASN A 42 -11.99 -2.99 7.72
C ASN A 42 -12.78 -2.89 6.42
N HIS A 43 -14.03 -3.30 6.47
CA HIS A 43 -14.84 -3.24 5.26
C HIS A 43 -16.31 -3.04 5.58
N SER A 44 -17.00 -2.55 4.57
CA SER A 44 -18.47 -2.53 4.55
C SER A 44 -18.88 -3.27 3.28
N VAL A 45 -20.17 -3.21 2.95
CA VAL A 45 -20.62 -3.86 1.71
C VAL A 45 -20.06 -3.19 0.48
N SER A 46 -19.68 -1.94 0.56
CA SER A 46 -19.27 -1.20 -0.62
C SER A 46 -17.78 -0.89 -0.70
N GLU A 47 -17.05 -0.98 0.40
CA GLU A 47 -15.67 -0.53 0.41
C GLU A 47 -14.82 -1.30 1.39
N PHE A 48 -13.54 -1.41 1.05
CA PHE A 48 -12.53 -1.84 2.00
C PHE A 48 -11.69 -0.63 2.37
N VAL A 49 -11.34 -0.52 3.64
CA VAL A 49 -10.51 0.57 4.14
C VAL A 49 -9.24 -0.06 4.70
N VAL A 50 -8.10 0.34 4.16
CA VAL A 50 -6.80 -0.15 4.62
C VAL A 50 -6.05 1.02 5.24
N ASP A 51 -5.79 0.92 6.51
CA ASP A 51 -5.06 1.96 7.25
C ASP A 51 -3.66 1.47 7.51
N PHE A 52 -2.69 2.21 7.00
CA PHE A 52 -1.29 1.87 7.17
C PHE A 52 -0.71 2.68 8.33
N VAL A 53 -0.04 1.98 9.24
CA VAL A 53 0.45 2.56 10.47
C VAL A 53 1.92 2.26 10.60
N ASN A 54 2.65 3.21 11.15
CA ASN A 54 4.04 2.98 11.50
C ASN A 54 4.13 2.96 13.02
N ILE A 55 4.27 1.75 13.57
CA ILE A 55 4.40 1.59 15.01
C ILE A 55 5.87 1.72 15.37
N MET A 56 6.14 2.63 16.31
CA MET A 56 7.50 2.86 16.77
C MET A 56 7.58 2.56 18.26
N PRO A 57 8.55 1.76 18.67
CA PRO A 57 8.70 1.44 20.09
C PRO A 57 8.92 2.71 20.90
N GLY A 58 8.36 2.76 22.08
CA GLY A 58 8.52 3.90 22.95
C GLY A 58 7.62 5.06 22.67
N THR A 59 6.84 4.97 21.63
CA THR A 59 5.90 6.04 21.31
C THR A 59 4.54 5.67 21.88
N PRO A 60 3.95 6.53 22.70
CA PRO A 60 2.68 6.18 23.33
C PRO A 60 1.54 6.06 22.36
N LYS A 61 1.61 6.75 21.24
CA LYS A 61 0.56 6.68 20.24
C LYS A 61 1.16 6.50 18.87
N SER A 62 0.52 5.67 18.08
CA SER A 62 0.87 5.52 16.67
C SER A 62 -0.26 6.09 15.85
N LYS A 63 0.10 6.72 14.77
CA LYS A 63 -0.89 7.37 13.90
C LYS A 63 -1.03 6.62 12.60
N VAL A 64 -2.23 6.66 12.07
CA VAL A 64 -2.45 6.18 10.71
C VAL A 64 -1.70 7.12 9.77
N LYS A 65 -0.81 6.56 8.99
CA LYS A 65 -0.03 7.34 8.03
C LYS A 65 -0.77 7.53 6.73
N SER A 66 -1.54 6.56 6.36
CA SER A 66 -2.24 6.61 5.08
C SER A 66 -3.45 5.72 5.13
N ARG A 67 -4.57 6.22 4.65
CA ARG A 67 -5.79 5.43 4.57
C ARG A 67 -6.14 5.28 3.10
N ILE A 68 -6.28 4.06 2.65
CA ILE A 68 -6.61 3.76 1.27
C ILE A 68 -7.97 3.07 1.24
N ILE A 69 -8.84 3.56 0.39
CA ILE A 69 -10.18 3.00 0.26
C ILE A 69 -10.27 2.30 -1.08
N LEU A 70 -10.71 1.06 -1.05
CA LEU A 70 -10.74 0.22 -2.24
C LEU A 70 -12.14 -0.29 -2.48
N THR A 71 -12.47 -0.48 -3.75
CA THR A 71 -13.69 -1.25 -4.06
C THR A 71 -13.43 -2.70 -3.68
N PRO A 72 -14.49 -3.47 -3.42
CA PRO A 72 -14.29 -4.89 -3.10
C PRO A 72 -13.58 -5.64 -4.21
N GLN A 73 -13.89 -5.33 -5.47
CA GLN A 73 -13.25 -5.99 -6.59
C GLN A 73 -11.76 -5.70 -6.64
N HIS A 74 -11.40 -4.46 -6.36
CA HIS A 74 -9.99 -4.10 -6.37
C HIS A 74 -9.27 -4.72 -5.17
N ALA A 75 -9.92 -4.79 -4.02
CA ALA A 75 -9.32 -5.43 -2.86
C ALA A 75 -8.99 -6.88 -3.16
N LYS A 76 -9.89 -7.56 -3.84
CA LYS A 76 -9.66 -8.96 -4.19
C LYS A 76 -8.48 -9.10 -5.15
N ARG A 77 -8.39 -8.21 -6.13
CA ARG A 77 -7.27 -8.23 -7.06
C ARG A 77 -5.96 -7.90 -6.38
N LEU A 78 -5.99 -7.00 -5.41
CA LEU A 78 -4.78 -6.65 -4.67
C LEU A 78 -4.25 -7.82 -3.87
N VAL A 79 -5.15 -8.57 -3.23
CA VAL A 79 -4.74 -9.75 -2.49
C VAL A 79 -4.01 -10.72 -3.40
N LYS A 80 -4.55 -10.96 -4.57
CA LYS A 80 -3.94 -11.89 -5.51
C LYS A 80 -2.59 -11.39 -5.97
N ALA A 81 -2.50 -10.13 -6.34
CA ALA A 81 -1.25 -9.56 -6.83
C ALA A 81 -0.18 -9.56 -5.76
N LEU A 82 -0.55 -9.23 -4.54
CA LEU A 82 0.40 -9.21 -3.45
C LEU A 82 0.88 -10.62 -3.13
N SER A 83 -0.03 -11.57 -3.12
CA SER A 83 0.34 -12.97 -2.88
C SER A 83 1.34 -13.46 -3.91
N GLU A 84 1.12 -13.12 -5.17
CA GLU A 84 2.03 -13.55 -6.22
C GLU A 84 3.40 -12.92 -6.06
N ASN A 85 3.45 -11.67 -5.63
CA ASN A 85 4.72 -11.01 -5.41
C ASN A 85 5.47 -11.61 -4.21
N VAL A 86 4.75 -11.93 -3.16
CA VAL A 86 5.35 -12.58 -2.01
C VAL A 86 5.96 -13.92 -2.42
N LYS A 87 5.23 -14.69 -3.25
CA LYS A 87 5.76 -15.97 -3.72
C LYS A 87 7.02 -15.80 -4.54
N ARG A 88 7.05 -14.82 -5.42
CA ARG A 88 8.24 -14.57 -6.21
C ARG A 88 9.42 -14.17 -5.35
N PHE A 89 9.16 -13.35 -4.33
CA PHE A 89 10.21 -12.97 -3.41
C PHE A 89 10.77 -14.21 -2.71
N GLU A 90 9.89 -15.07 -2.23
CA GLU A 90 10.33 -16.24 -1.49
C GLU A 90 11.08 -17.24 -2.36
N ASN A 91 10.73 -17.31 -3.64
CA ASN A 91 11.47 -18.18 -4.55
C ASN A 91 12.90 -17.73 -4.75
N VAL A 92 13.14 -16.44 -4.69
CA VAL A 92 14.48 -15.90 -4.92
C VAL A 92 15.27 -15.77 -3.62
N HIS A 93 14.62 -15.35 -2.56
CA HIS A 93 15.30 -14.97 -1.33
C HIS A 93 15.03 -15.89 -0.14
N GLY A 94 14.18 -16.86 -0.33
CA GLY A 94 13.83 -17.77 0.77
C GLY A 94 12.55 -17.33 1.46
N THR A 95 12.05 -18.23 2.27
CA THR A 95 10.77 -18.00 2.95
C THR A 95 10.85 -16.84 3.91
N ILE A 96 9.87 -15.98 3.83
CA ILE A 96 9.76 -14.88 4.76
C ILE A 96 9.39 -15.45 6.12
N LYS A 97 10.16 -15.12 7.14
CA LYS A 97 9.87 -15.60 8.47
C LYS A 97 8.85 -14.71 9.13
N ASP A 98 7.83 -15.33 9.66
CA ASP A 98 6.75 -14.61 10.29
C ASP A 98 6.88 -14.85 11.80
N TYR A 99 7.59 -13.94 12.46
CA TYR A 99 7.83 -14.10 13.88
C TYR A 99 6.55 -13.80 14.65
N ASP A 100 6.36 -14.51 15.73
CA ASP A 100 5.21 -14.26 16.57
C ASP A 100 5.25 -12.84 17.07
N GLN A 101 4.14 -12.18 16.98
CA GLN A 101 4.02 -10.84 17.47
C GLN A 101 3.19 -10.86 18.72
N PRO A 102 3.55 -10.07 19.73
CA PRO A 102 2.69 -10.01 20.90
C PRO A 102 1.31 -9.53 20.49
N GLN A 103 0.31 -10.12 21.09
CA GLN A 103 -1.03 -9.66 20.87
C GLN A 103 -1.18 -8.32 21.54
N MET A 104 -1.51 -7.32 20.76
CA MET A 104 -1.68 -5.99 21.29
C MET A 104 -3.06 -5.51 20.97
N PRO A 105 -3.77 -5.03 21.96
CA PRO A 105 -5.09 -4.52 21.66
C PRO A 105 -4.97 -3.29 20.77
N ILE A 106 -5.81 -3.22 19.80
CA ILE A 106 -5.84 -2.09 18.90
C ILE A 106 -7.02 -1.25 19.28
N ASN A 107 -6.74 -0.01 19.62
CA ASN A 107 -7.78 0.89 20.07
C ASN A 107 -7.80 2.10 19.17
N PHE A 108 -8.81 2.16 18.33
CA PHE A 108 -9.02 3.35 17.54
C PHE A 108 -9.64 4.40 18.44
N GLY A 109 -9.44 5.62 18.15
CA GLY A 109 -10.14 6.69 18.83
C GLY A 109 -11.60 6.67 18.43
N PRO A 110 -12.34 7.66 18.87
CA PRO A 110 -13.79 7.65 18.66
C PRO A 110 -14.20 7.58 17.21
N THR A 111 -13.37 7.97 16.30
CA THR A 111 -13.74 7.92 14.90
C THR A 111 -13.19 6.74 14.19
N GLY A 112 -12.45 5.90 14.84
CA GLY A 112 -11.71 4.90 14.12
C GLY A 112 -12.38 3.60 13.97
N GLN A 113 -13.67 3.45 13.94
CA GLN A 113 -14.23 2.22 13.84
C GLN A 113 -14.65 1.85 12.53
N ALA A 114 -14.78 0.73 12.23
CA ALA A 114 -15.12 0.30 10.90
C ALA A 114 -16.55 -0.05 10.77
#